data_c79d1c12013903d83bc7cc8a9ba31b94
#
_entry.id   c79d1c12013903d83bc7cc8a9ba31b94
#
_cell.length_a   1.000
_cell.length_b   1.000
_cell.length_c   1.000
_cell.angle_alpha   90.00
_cell.angle_beta   90.00
_cell.angle_gamma   90.00
#
_symmetry.space_group_name_H-M   'P 1'
#
loop_
_entity.id
_entity.type
_entity.pdbx_description
1 polymer ?
#
loop_
_entity_poly.entity_id
_entity_poly.type
_entity_poly.pdbx_seq_one_letter_code
_entity_poly.pdbx_strand_id
1 'polypeptide(L)'
;MHENPSDFNTEASFPRFAELIPNVTVTIGRDALLACVVDNLKGYKVAWVRVDTQTILSIHHNVITQNPRISLTYNDHRSWYLHIREVEESDRGWYMCQVNTDPMRSRKGYLQVVVPPAIIEAMTSNDMVVREGTNVTLNCKAKGFPEPYVMWRREDGVEMSIGGENVNVVDGEILHITKVSRLHMAAYLCVASNGVPPSISKRVQLRVQFPPMLSIPNQLEGAYVGQDVVLECHTEAYPASINYWTTERGDMIISVLMLNTLTNICR
;
A
#
# COMPACT_ATOMS: atom_id res chain seq x y z
N MET A 1 17.95 -34.88 62.66
CA MET A 1 18.29 -33.87 61.61
C MET A 1 17.24 -32.78 61.67
N HIS A 2 17.58 -31.68 62.34
CA HIS A 2 16.66 -30.55 62.44
C HIS A 2 16.83 -29.68 61.18
N GLU A 3 15.85 -29.69 60.29
CA GLU A 3 15.76 -28.71 59.20
C GLU A 3 15.41 -27.36 59.81
N ASN A 4 16.22 -26.37 59.49
CA ASN A 4 16.10 -25.01 60.01
C ASN A 4 14.95 -24.27 59.26
N PRO A 5 13.92 -23.73 59.98
CA PRO A 5 12.78 -23.06 59.32
C PRO A 5 13.12 -21.68 58.70
N SER A 6 14.38 -21.25 58.71
CA SER A 6 14.81 -19.91 58.31
C SER A 6 15.01 -19.74 56.79
N ASP A 7 15.12 -20.82 56.01
CA ASP A 7 15.42 -20.73 54.58
C ASP A 7 14.19 -20.44 53.68
N PHE A 8 12.99 -20.77 54.14
CA PHE A 8 11.76 -20.52 53.39
C PHE A 8 11.30 -19.04 53.35
N ASN A 9 11.80 -18.21 54.28
CA ASN A 9 11.33 -16.83 54.40
C ASN A 9 12.22 -15.80 53.63
N THR A 10 13.39 -16.21 53.17
CA THR A 10 14.35 -15.36 52.48
C THR A 10 14.02 -15.17 51.01
N GLU A 11 13.58 -16.20 50.29
CA GLU A 11 13.19 -16.12 48.88
C GLU A 11 11.92 -15.26 48.66
N ALA A 12 10.97 -15.30 49.56
CA ALA A 12 9.75 -14.46 49.48
C ALA A 12 10.02 -12.96 49.62
N SER A 13 11.21 -12.58 50.08
CA SER A 13 11.57 -11.18 50.34
C SER A 13 12.39 -10.53 49.22
N PHE A 14 12.87 -11.28 48.22
CA PHE A 14 13.67 -10.76 47.12
C PHE A 14 12.78 -10.15 46.02
N PRO A 15 13.31 -9.15 45.26
CA PRO A 15 12.61 -8.62 44.09
C PRO A 15 12.27 -9.72 43.07
N ARG A 16 11.04 -9.68 42.58
CA ARG A 16 10.58 -10.60 41.53
C ARG A 16 9.74 -9.83 40.51
N PHE A 17 9.87 -10.18 39.23
CA PHE A 17 8.98 -9.67 38.22
C PHE A 17 7.58 -10.27 38.41
N ALA A 18 6.57 -9.41 38.55
CA ALA A 18 5.18 -9.83 38.72
C ALA A 18 4.63 -10.45 37.44
N GLU A 19 5.09 -9.98 36.31
CA GLU A 19 4.63 -10.42 34.98
C GLU A 19 5.76 -10.32 33.93
N LEU A 20 5.52 -10.88 32.75
CA LEU A 20 6.38 -10.71 31.59
C LEU A 20 6.16 -9.31 31.00
N ILE A 21 7.21 -8.73 30.41
CA ILE A 21 7.06 -7.53 29.61
C ILE A 21 6.40 -7.96 28.29
N PRO A 22 5.18 -7.49 27.97
CA PRO A 22 4.51 -7.88 26.73
C PRO A 22 5.23 -7.30 25.52
N ASN A 23 5.20 -8.03 24.41
CA ASN A 23 5.59 -7.45 23.13
C ASN A 23 4.54 -6.41 22.71
N VAL A 24 5.00 -5.26 22.24
CA VAL A 24 4.16 -4.12 21.86
C VAL A 24 4.32 -3.85 20.38
N THR A 25 3.21 -3.73 19.65
CA THR A 25 3.21 -3.35 18.24
C THR A 25 2.64 -1.94 18.11
N VAL A 26 3.42 -1.06 17.49
CA VAL A 26 3.07 0.36 17.33
C VAL A 26 3.35 0.80 15.88
N THR A 27 2.45 1.60 15.35
CA THR A 27 2.67 2.25 14.04
C THR A 27 3.63 3.42 14.20
N ILE A 28 4.54 3.57 13.23
CA ILE A 28 5.48 4.69 13.16
C ILE A 28 4.78 6.04 13.43
N GLY A 29 5.42 6.92 14.20
CA GLY A 29 4.89 8.22 14.61
C GLY A 29 3.90 8.19 15.77
N ARG A 30 3.53 7.00 16.30
CA ARG A 30 2.72 6.85 17.52
C ARG A 30 3.60 6.64 18.73
N ASP A 31 3.01 6.74 19.91
CA ASP A 31 3.72 6.55 21.17
C ASP A 31 3.66 5.07 21.59
N ALA A 32 4.78 4.58 22.12
CA ALA A 32 4.90 3.24 22.69
C ALA A 32 5.03 3.31 24.21
N LEU A 33 4.46 2.32 24.88
CA LEU A 33 4.54 2.13 26.34
C LEU A 33 4.98 0.71 26.63
N LEU A 34 6.09 0.58 27.36
CA LEU A 34 6.57 -0.69 27.90
C LEU A 34 6.46 -0.66 29.41
N ALA A 35 5.85 -1.69 29.99
CA ALA A 35 5.63 -1.78 31.41
C ALA A 35 6.53 -2.85 32.05
N CYS A 36 7.16 -2.50 33.15
CA CYS A 36 7.92 -3.42 34.00
C CYS A 36 7.35 -3.37 35.41
N VAL A 37 6.86 -4.51 35.89
CA VAL A 37 6.26 -4.62 37.21
C VAL A 37 7.11 -5.52 38.09
N VAL A 38 7.60 -4.98 39.22
CA VAL A 38 8.51 -5.66 40.14
C VAL A 38 7.94 -5.63 41.53
N ASP A 39 7.67 -6.80 42.09
CA ASP A 39 7.28 -6.97 43.50
C ASP A 39 8.51 -6.97 44.40
N ASN A 40 8.35 -6.48 45.62
CA ASN A 40 9.38 -6.46 46.68
C ASN A 40 10.68 -5.76 46.26
N LEU A 41 10.60 -4.66 45.54
CA LEU A 41 11.78 -3.92 45.04
C LEU A 41 12.65 -3.42 46.19
N LYS A 42 12.04 -2.96 47.31
CA LYS A 42 12.75 -2.46 48.50
C LYS A 42 13.85 -1.44 48.13
N GLY A 43 15.11 -1.68 48.51
CA GLY A 43 16.27 -0.83 48.24
C GLY A 43 16.96 -1.07 46.89
N TYR A 44 16.48 -2.05 46.09
CA TYR A 44 17.03 -2.31 44.77
C TYR A 44 16.57 -1.28 43.76
N LYS A 45 17.32 -1.19 42.63
CA LYS A 45 17.05 -0.22 41.56
C LYS A 45 16.63 -0.93 40.28
N VAL A 46 15.67 -0.35 39.59
CA VAL A 46 15.24 -0.77 38.24
C VAL A 46 16.00 0.04 37.19
N ALA A 47 16.43 -0.60 36.11
CA ALA A 47 17.00 0.05 34.95
C ALA A 47 16.32 -0.43 33.67
N TRP A 48 16.07 0.50 32.74
CA TRP A 48 15.68 0.16 31.38
C TRP A 48 16.89 0.23 30.47
N VAL A 49 17.07 -0.83 29.66
CA VAL A 49 18.20 -0.99 28.75
C VAL A 49 17.71 -1.37 27.37
N ARG A 50 18.19 -0.72 26.35
CA ARG A 50 18.03 -1.15 24.98
C ARG A 50 19.04 -2.26 24.69
N VAL A 51 18.55 -3.46 24.40
CA VAL A 51 19.41 -4.65 24.30
C VAL A 51 20.32 -4.60 23.09
N ASP A 52 19.77 -4.19 21.94
CA ASP A 52 20.46 -4.23 20.65
C ASP A 52 21.71 -3.32 20.62
N THR A 53 21.65 -2.19 21.33
CA THR A 53 22.73 -1.20 21.43
C THR A 53 23.44 -1.21 22.77
N GLN A 54 22.97 -2.03 23.73
CA GLN A 54 23.44 -2.07 25.11
C GLN A 54 23.40 -0.68 25.80
N THR A 55 22.45 0.15 25.39
CA THR A 55 22.31 1.50 25.90
C THR A 55 21.40 1.53 27.12
N ILE A 56 21.88 2.13 28.21
CA ILE A 56 21.07 2.39 29.39
C ILE A 56 20.16 3.59 29.10
N LEU A 57 18.85 3.38 29.21
CA LEU A 57 17.83 4.40 28.95
C LEU A 57 17.48 5.15 30.25
N SER A 58 17.32 4.39 31.34
CA SER A 58 17.05 4.97 32.68
C SER A 58 17.64 4.11 33.78
N ILE A 59 17.92 4.74 34.90
CA ILE A 59 18.29 4.09 36.15
C ILE A 59 17.38 4.64 37.23
N HIS A 60 16.56 3.76 37.82
CA HIS A 60 15.57 4.08 38.84
C HIS A 60 14.68 5.25 38.37
N HIS A 61 14.70 6.40 39.03
CA HIS A 61 13.89 7.56 38.66
C HIS A 61 14.53 8.46 37.58
N ASN A 62 15.78 8.21 37.21
CA ASN A 62 16.55 9.08 36.33
C ASN A 62 16.58 8.56 34.90
N VAL A 63 16.17 9.37 33.94
CA VAL A 63 16.39 9.13 32.51
C VAL A 63 17.84 9.49 32.20
N ILE A 64 18.60 8.53 31.68
CA ILE A 64 20.04 8.67 31.37
C ILE A 64 20.29 9.01 29.92
N THR A 65 19.43 8.46 29.03
CA THR A 65 19.56 8.70 27.58
C THR A 65 19.34 10.16 27.23
N GLN A 66 20.06 10.64 26.23
CA GLN A 66 19.91 11.99 25.67
C GLN A 66 18.76 12.09 24.65
N ASN A 67 18.08 10.98 24.34
CA ASN A 67 16.97 10.97 23.41
C ASN A 67 15.73 11.62 24.06
N PRO A 68 15.27 12.80 23.58
CA PRO A 68 14.16 13.54 24.19
C PRO A 68 12.81 12.82 24.05
N ARG A 69 12.71 11.84 23.17
CA ARG A 69 11.50 11.04 22.94
C ARG A 69 11.28 9.99 24.03
N ILE A 70 12.30 9.73 24.85
CA ILE A 70 12.23 8.75 25.93
C ILE A 70 11.94 9.42 27.25
N SER A 71 10.93 8.93 27.95
CA SER A 71 10.58 9.37 29.30
C SER A 71 10.16 8.18 30.17
N LEU A 72 10.19 8.38 31.46
CA LEU A 72 9.87 7.36 32.46
C LEU A 72 8.74 7.87 33.37
N THR A 73 7.77 6.99 33.63
CA THR A 73 6.83 7.16 34.74
C THR A 73 6.85 5.91 35.62
N TYR A 74 6.53 6.10 36.89
CA TYR A 74 6.53 5.01 37.86
C TYR A 74 5.40 5.21 38.86
N ASN A 75 4.89 4.11 39.42
CA ASN A 75 3.86 4.09 40.43
C ASN A 75 4.28 3.19 41.61
N ASP A 76 4.21 3.74 42.82
CA ASP A 76 4.37 3.04 44.10
C ASP A 76 5.60 2.11 44.20
N HIS A 77 6.72 2.49 43.60
CA HIS A 77 7.96 1.71 43.53
C HIS A 77 7.81 0.28 42.99
N ARG A 78 6.67 -0.01 42.34
CA ARG A 78 6.34 -1.33 41.80
C ARG A 78 6.31 -1.35 40.29
N SER A 79 5.69 -0.36 39.65
CA SER A 79 5.50 -0.31 38.20
C SER A 79 6.36 0.76 37.57
N TRP A 80 7.10 0.37 36.53
CA TRP A 80 8.07 1.22 35.83
C TRP A 80 7.72 1.26 34.35
N TYR A 81 7.26 2.41 33.87
CA TYR A 81 6.75 2.59 32.51
C TYR A 81 7.76 3.37 31.68
N LEU A 82 8.28 2.71 30.64
CA LEU A 82 9.12 3.37 29.63
C LEU A 82 8.21 3.88 28.50
N HIS A 83 8.22 5.18 28.28
CA HIS A 83 7.52 5.86 27.19
C HIS A 83 8.51 6.18 26.08
N ILE A 84 8.14 5.86 24.84
CA ILE A 84 8.87 6.24 23.62
C ILE A 84 7.87 6.97 22.76
N ARG A 85 8.05 8.30 22.62
CA ARG A 85 7.15 9.15 21.83
C ARG A 85 7.54 9.15 20.37
N GLU A 86 6.55 9.33 19.48
CA GLU A 86 6.76 9.45 18.04
C GLU A 86 7.73 8.38 17.52
N VAL A 87 7.36 7.12 17.71
CA VAL A 87 8.23 5.97 17.44
C VAL A 87 8.73 5.99 15.99
N GLU A 88 10.02 5.76 15.82
CA GLU A 88 10.70 5.61 14.53
C GLU A 88 11.01 4.13 14.24
N GLU A 89 11.31 3.78 12.98
CA GLU A 89 11.72 2.41 12.64
C GLU A 89 12.97 1.96 13.40
N SER A 90 13.86 2.90 13.67
CA SER A 90 15.08 2.68 14.44
C SER A 90 14.84 2.28 15.90
N ASP A 91 13.63 2.51 16.43
CA ASP A 91 13.26 2.11 17.79
C ASP A 91 12.83 0.64 17.89
N ARG A 92 12.61 -0.05 16.79
CA ARG A 92 12.30 -1.48 16.75
C ARG A 92 13.42 -2.28 17.39
N GLY A 93 13.07 -3.18 18.31
CA GLY A 93 14.05 -4.01 18.96
C GLY A 93 13.66 -4.45 20.37
N TRP A 94 14.63 -5.02 21.07
CA TRP A 94 14.46 -5.54 22.42
C TRP A 94 14.76 -4.48 23.46
N TYR A 95 13.84 -4.35 24.42
CA TYR A 95 13.98 -3.51 25.62
C TYR A 95 13.95 -4.40 26.85
N MET A 96 14.88 -4.18 27.76
CA MET A 96 15.08 -4.98 28.94
C MET A 96 14.92 -4.14 30.20
N CYS A 97 14.11 -4.64 31.12
CA CYS A 97 14.02 -4.16 32.48
C CYS A 97 14.93 -5.01 33.38
N GLN A 98 15.83 -4.39 34.07
CA GLN A 98 16.79 -5.03 34.97
C GLN A 98 16.62 -4.56 36.41
N VAL A 99 16.86 -5.48 37.36
CA VAL A 99 16.95 -5.18 38.79
C VAL A 99 18.34 -5.59 39.28
N ASN A 100 19.02 -4.70 39.98
CA ASN A 100 20.39 -4.87 40.45
C ASN A 100 20.55 -5.81 41.67
N THR A 101 19.86 -6.94 41.59
CA THR A 101 20.05 -8.06 42.55
C THR A 101 21.35 -8.82 42.27
N ASP A 102 21.80 -9.62 43.20
CA ASP A 102 22.90 -10.56 43.01
C ASP A 102 22.38 -11.99 43.20
N PRO A 103 22.30 -12.79 42.11
CA PRO A 103 22.55 -12.46 40.72
C PRO A 103 21.51 -11.50 40.16
N MET A 104 21.92 -10.69 39.13
CA MET A 104 21.07 -9.74 38.45
C MET A 104 19.86 -10.40 37.79
N ARG A 105 18.67 -9.85 38.00
CA ARG A 105 17.43 -10.32 37.38
C ARG A 105 16.97 -9.39 36.27
N SER A 106 16.46 -9.95 35.18
CA SER A 106 15.97 -9.15 34.04
C SER A 106 14.79 -9.80 33.35
N ARG A 107 13.99 -8.97 32.66
CA ARG A 107 12.96 -9.37 31.70
C ARG A 107 13.07 -8.47 30.48
N LYS A 108 12.73 -9.02 29.31
CA LYS A 108 12.76 -8.27 28.06
C LYS A 108 11.44 -8.37 27.33
N GLY A 109 11.06 -7.29 26.66
CA GLY A 109 9.94 -7.21 25.73
C GLY A 109 10.40 -6.65 24.40
N TYR A 110 9.71 -6.98 23.34
CA TYR A 110 10.02 -6.53 21.98
C TYR A 110 9.09 -5.41 21.56
N LEU A 111 9.66 -4.31 21.07
CA LEU A 111 8.91 -3.25 20.40
C LEU A 111 8.92 -3.51 18.91
N GLN A 112 7.76 -3.85 18.37
CA GLN A 112 7.50 -4.00 16.95
C GLN A 112 7.02 -2.67 16.39
N VAL A 113 7.81 -2.05 15.52
CA VAL A 113 7.40 -0.84 14.80
C VAL A 113 6.93 -1.23 13.42
N VAL A 114 5.67 -0.93 13.10
CA VAL A 114 5.06 -1.20 11.81
C VAL A 114 4.91 0.08 11.01
N VAL A 115 5.04 -0.04 9.68
CA VAL A 115 4.98 1.07 8.74
C VAL A 115 3.90 0.78 7.69
N PRO A 116 2.89 1.64 7.54
CA PRO A 116 1.89 1.49 6.49
C PRO A 116 2.52 1.43 5.10
N PRO A 117 1.86 0.80 4.11
CA PRO A 117 2.38 0.74 2.76
C PRO A 117 2.42 2.14 2.13
N ALA A 118 3.45 2.38 1.33
CA ALA A 118 3.60 3.58 0.51
C ALA A 118 4.13 3.19 -0.88
N ILE A 119 3.51 3.69 -1.94
CA ILE A 119 3.94 3.43 -3.31
C ILE A 119 5.16 4.29 -3.65
N ILE A 120 6.17 3.67 -4.26
CA ILE A 120 7.38 4.35 -4.71
C ILE A 120 7.14 4.86 -6.13
N GLU A 121 6.78 6.15 -6.25
CA GLU A 121 6.39 6.79 -7.50
C GLU A 121 7.45 6.64 -8.62
N ALA A 122 8.72 6.79 -8.29
CA ALA A 122 9.83 6.69 -9.25
C ALA A 122 10.00 5.29 -9.88
N MET A 123 9.47 4.26 -9.22
CA MET A 123 9.56 2.85 -9.64
C MET A 123 8.21 2.27 -10.07
N THR A 124 7.19 3.12 -10.16
CA THR A 124 5.83 2.73 -10.50
C THR A 124 5.41 3.39 -11.80
N SER A 125 4.78 2.62 -12.70
CA SER A 125 4.31 3.10 -14.00
C SER A 125 3.33 4.25 -13.85
N ASN A 126 3.39 5.19 -14.80
CA ASN A 126 2.45 6.27 -14.97
C ASN A 126 1.49 5.97 -16.12
N ASP A 127 0.52 6.87 -16.33
CA ASP A 127 -0.38 6.82 -17.49
C ASP A 127 0.41 6.67 -18.77
N MET A 128 -0.04 5.80 -19.65
CA MET A 128 0.64 5.52 -20.90
C MET A 128 -0.31 5.36 -22.08
N VAL A 129 0.23 5.65 -23.25
CA VAL A 129 -0.43 5.46 -24.54
C VAL A 129 0.43 4.54 -25.38
N VAL A 130 -0.13 3.44 -25.86
CA VAL A 130 0.58 2.44 -26.64
C VAL A 130 -0.17 2.10 -27.91
N ARG A 131 0.51 1.52 -28.91
CA ARG A 131 -0.14 1.06 -30.14
C ARG A 131 -0.74 -0.34 -29.93
N GLU A 132 -1.87 -0.60 -30.57
CA GLU A 132 -2.48 -1.91 -30.61
C GLU A 132 -1.48 -2.97 -31.14
N GLY A 133 -1.49 -4.17 -30.55
CA GLY A 133 -0.57 -5.26 -30.88
C GLY A 133 0.79 -5.24 -30.18
N THR A 134 1.14 -4.16 -29.46
CA THR A 134 2.38 -4.12 -28.67
C THR A 134 2.26 -4.86 -27.34
N ASN A 135 3.39 -5.15 -26.71
CA ASN A 135 3.43 -5.69 -25.36
C ASN A 135 3.59 -4.54 -24.37
N VAL A 136 2.86 -4.60 -23.25
CA VAL A 136 2.87 -3.62 -22.18
C VAL A 136 3.27 -4.28 -20.87
N THR A 137 4.11 -3.60 -20.10
CA THR A 137 4.49 -3.99 -18.75
C THR A 137 4.20 -2.83 -17.82
N LEU A 138 3.31 -3.04 -16.86
CA LEU A 138 3.07 -2.10 -15.77
C LEU A 138 3.83 -2.57 -14.54
N ASN A 139 4.60 -1.67 -13.94
CA ASN A 139 5.37 -1.90 -12.73
C ASN A 139 4.77 -1.13 -11.57
N CYS A 140 4.76 -1.72 -10.40
CA CYS A 140 4.37 -1.07 -9.17
C CYS A 140 5.26 -1.53 -8.02
N LYS A 141 5.92 -0.59 -7.36
CA LYS A 141 6.77 -0.86 -6.22
C LYS A 141 6.22 -0.17 -4.99
N ALA A 142 6.11 -0.90 -3.90
CA ALA A 142 5.69 -0.37 -2.62
C ALA A 142 6.76 -0.64 -1.55
N LYS A 143 6.74 0.17 -0.49
CA LYS A 143 7.55 0.01 0.72
C LYS A 143 6.66 0.09 1.95
N GLY A 144 7.08 -0.54 3.03
CA GLY A 144 6.38 -0.59 4.31
C GLY A 144 6.95 -1.70 5.18
N PHE A 145 6.46 -1.83 6.40
CA PHE A 145 6.86 -2.94 7.25
C PHE A 145 5.65 -3.45 8.06
N PRO A 146 5.32 -4.73 7.99
CA PRO A 146 5.89 -5.77 7.12
C PRO A 146 5.90 -5.42 5.64
N GLU A 147 6.67 -6.17 4.82
CA GLU A 147 6.75 -5.92 3.38
C GLU A 147 5.35 -5.96 2.75
N PRO A 148 4.96 -4.93 1.95
CA PRO A 148 3.64 -4.89 1.37
C PRO A 148 3.44 -5.95 0.29
N TYR A 149 2.28 -6.58 0.31
CA TYR A 149 1.75 -7.36 -0.80
C TYR A 149 1.19 -6.40 -1.85
N VAL A 150 1.57 -6.62 -3.11
CA VAL A 150 1.16 -5.79 -4.26
C VAL A 150 0.31 -6.63 -5.21
N MET A 151 -0.76 -6.04 -5.72
CA MET A 151 -1.62 -6.65 -6.72
C MET A 151 -2.15 -5.64 -7.72
N TRP A 152 -2.52 -6.11 -8.91
CA TRP A 152 -3.14 -5.32 -9.97
C TRP A 152 -4.60 -5.74 -10.20
N ARG A 153 -5.48 -4.78 -10.41
CA ARG A 153 -6.86 -5.00 -10.84
C ARG A 153 -7.35 -3.86 -11.72
N ARG A 154 -8.39 -4.09 -12.50
CA ARG A 154 -9.06 -3.01 -13.24
C ARG A 154 -9.95 -2.21 -12.30
N GLU A 155 -10.01 -0.89 -12.54
CA GLU A 155 -10.85 0.02 -11.75
C GLU A 155 -12.35 -0.24 -11.97
N ASP A 156 -12.73 -0.61 -13.19
CA ASP A 156 -14.12 -0.89 -13.59
C ASP A 156 -14.62 -2.27 -13.11
N GLY A 157 -13.75 -3.09 -12.50
CA GLY A 157 -14.09 -4.42 -12.01
C GLY A 157 -14.27 -5.48 -13.10
N VAL A 158 -14.03 -5.15 -14.37
CA VAL A 158 -14.04 -6.11 -15.47
C VAL A 158 -12.81 -7.00 -15.40
N GLU A 159 -12.97 -8.27 -15.76
CA GLU A 159 -11.86 -9.22 -15.82
C GLU A 159 -10.78 -8.78 -16.82
N MET A 160 -9.53 -9.05 -16.46
CA MET A 160 -8.37 -8.83 -17.32
C MET A 160 -8.05 -10.09 -18.10
N SER A 161 -7.96 -9.98 -19.43
CA SER A 161 -7.47 -11.09 -20.25
C SER A 161 -5.94 -11.09 -20.27
N ILE A 162 -5.33 -11.94 -19.48
CA ILE A 162 -3.87 -12.04 -19.33
C ILE A 162 -3.41 -13.45 -19.67
N GLY A 163 -2.54 -13.57 -20.68
CA GLY A 163 -2.02 -14.88 -21.10
C GLY A 163 -3.07 -15.84 -21.64
N GLY A 164 -4.24 -15.35 -22.04
CA GLY A 164 -5.39 -16.15 -22.52
C GLY A 164 -6.37 -16.60 -21.43
N GLU A 165 -6.14 -16.19 -20.21
CA GLU A 165 -7.04 -16.41 -19.08
C GLU A 165 -7.70 -15.11 -18.64
N ASN A 166 -8.93 -15.19 -18.16
CA ASN A 166 -9.66 -14.08 -17.58
C ASN A 166 -9.47 -14.09 -16.06
N VAL A 167 -8.90 -13.01 -15.53
CA VAL A 167 -8.59 -12.86 -14.11
C VAL A 167 -9.05 -11.50 -13.58
N ASN A 168 -9.55 -11.47 -12.36
CA ASN A 168 -9.95 -10.23 -11.70
C ASN A 168 -8.76 -9.50 -11.05
N VAL A 169 -7.75 -10.27 -10.66
CA VAL A 169 -6.58 -9.78 -9.92
C VAL A 169 -5.33 -10.49 -10.44
N VAL A 170 -4.25 -9.75 -10.59
CA VAL A 170 -2.91 -10.29 -10.84
C VAL A 170 -2.02 -9.93 -9.67
N ASP A 171 -1.50 -10.96 -9.01
CA ASP A 171 -0.62 -10.81 -7.87
C ASP A 171 0.81 -10.44 -8.31
N GLY A 172 1.44 -9.58 -7.54
CA GLY A 172 2.81 -9.15 -7.75
C GLY A 172 2.95 -7.71 -8.24
N GLU A 173 4.21 -7.29 -8.33
CA GLU A 173 4.59 -5.93 -8.68
C GLU A 173 4.47 -5.62 -10.18
N ILE A 174 4.38 -6.65 -11.01
CA ILE A 174 4.46 -6.54 -12.47
C ILE A 174 3.21 -7.13 -13.11
N LEU A 175 2.57 -6.34 -13.97
CA LEU A 175 1.49 -6.78 -14.83
C LEU A 175 1.96 -6.76 -16.29
N HIS A 176 1.98 -7.95 -16.92
CA HIS A 176 2.32 -8.11 -18.32
C HIS A 176 1.07 -8.31 -19.18
N ILE A 177 0.89 -7.47 -20.19
CA ILE A 177 -0.17 -7.59 -21.19
C ILE A 177 0.49 -7.79 -22.56
N THR A 178 0.34 -8.98 -23.13
CA THR A 178 0.89 -9.31 -24.45
C THR A 178 -0.11 -8.98 -25.53
N LYS A 179 0.38 -8.44 -26.67
CA LYS A 179 -0.46 -8.09 -27.83
C LYS A 179 -1.67 -7.24 -27.41
N VAL A 180 -1.40 -6.11 -26.75
CA VAL A 180 -2.44 -5.22 -26.23
C VAL A 180 -3.45 -4.88 -27.32
N SER A 181 -4.73 -4.95 -27.02
CA SER A 181 -5.84 -4.56 -27.88
C SER A 181 -6.64 -3.41 -27.27
N ARG A 182 -7.55 -2.83 -28.03
CA ARG A 182 -8.49 -1.80 -27.54
C ARG A 182 -9.30 -2.25 -26.34
N LEU A 183 -9.56 -3.55 -26.17
CA LEU A 183 -10.28 -4.14 -25.02
C LEU A 183 -9.48 -4.02 -23.70
N HIS A 184 -8.17 -3.86 -23.79
CA HIS A 184 -7.31 -3.63 -22.63
C HIS A 184 -7.26 -2.17 -22.20
N MET A 185 -7.89 -1.26 -22.94
CA MET A 185 -7.98 0.16 -22.60
C MET A 185 -8.80 0.32 -21.33
N ALA A 186 -8.13 0.64 -20.23
CA ALA A 186 -8.75 0.79 -18.92
C ALA A 186 -7.84 1.56 -17.95
N ALA A 187 -8.39 1.90 -16.81
CA ALA A 187 -7.62 2.28 -15.65
C ALA A 187 -7.28 1.02 -14.83
N TYR A 188 -6.01 0.84 -14.57
CA TYR A 188 -5.48 -0.25 -13.72
C TYR A 188 -5.10 0.33 -12.37
N LEU A 189 -5.48 -0.37 -11.32
CA LEU A 189 -5.14 -0.02 -9.95
C LEU A 189 -4.04 -0.98 -9.45
N CYS A 190 -2.88 -0.43 -9.15
CA CYS A 190 -1.91 -1.09 -8.30
C CYS A 190 -2.34 -0.89 -6.85
N VAL A 191 -2.56 -1.95 -6.11
CA VAL A 191 -2.97 -1.92 -4.71
C VAL A 191 -1.87 -2.53 -3.86
N ALA A 192 -1.45 -1.82 -2.82
CA ALA A 192 -0.46 -2.29 -1.86
C ALA A 192 -1.06 -2.36 -0.45
N SER A 193 -0.83 -3.48 0.25
CA SER A 193 -1.30 -3.72 1.61
C SER A 193 -0.33 -4.59 2.39
N ASN A 194 -0.15 -4.30 3.68
CA ASN A 194 0.68 -5.11 4.58
C ASN A 194 -0.01 -5.41 5.92
N GLY A 195 -1.33 -5.28 5.99
CA GLY A 195 -2.09 -5.45 7.22
C GLY A 195 -2.05 -4.24 8.16
N VAL A 196 -1.24 -3.22 7.84
CA VAL A 196 -1.19 -1.95 8.58
C VAL A 196 -1.99 -0.91 7.80
N PRO A 197 -3.09 -0.39 8.34
CA PRO A 197 -3.92 0.61 7.65
C PRO A 197 -3.20 1.97 7.54
N PRO A 198 -3.53 2.77 6.47
CA PRO A 198 -4.42 2.42 5.37
C PRO A 198 -3.71 1.61 4.28
N SER A 199 -4.45 0.74 3.57
CA SER A 199 -4.00 0.24 2.28
C SER A 199 -3.98 1.37 1.27
N ILE A 200 -3.05 1.34 0.31
CA ILE A 200 -2.87 2.41 -0.68
C ILE A 200 -3.01 1.86 -2.10
N SER A 201 -3.47 2.69 -3.03
CA SER A 201 -3.51 2.33 -4.43
C SER A 201 -3.03 3.47 -5.32
N LYS A 202 -2.44 3.11 -6.47
CA LYS A 202 -2.11 4.02 -7.56
C LYS A 202 -2.87 3.63 -8.81
N ARG A 203 -3.48 4.62 -9.43
CA ARG A 203 -4.22 4.48 -10.69
C ARG A 203 -3.27 4.72 -11.86
N VAL A 204 -3.28 3.82 -12.85
CA VAL A 204 -2.52 3.93 -14.10
C VAL A 204 -3.48 3.79 -15.26
N GLN A 205 -3.62 4.82 -16.08
CA GLN A 205 -4.46 4.80 -17.28
C GLN A 205 -3.69 4.22 -18.46
N LEU A 206 -4.17 3.11 -19.00
CA LEU A 206 -3.68 2.55 -20.25
C LEU A 206 -4.61 2.98 -21.39
N ARG A 207 -4.06 3.63 -22.40
CA ARG A 207 -4.75 4.00 -23.64
C ARG A 207 -4.09 3.28 -24.81
N VAL A 208 -4.92 2.72 -25.70
CA VAL A 208 -4.45 1.95 -26.84
C VAL A 208 -4.79 2.71 -28.12
N GLN A 209 -3.77 3.05 -28.90
CA GLN A 209 -3.94 3.70 -30.20
C GLN A 209 -4.26 2.65 -31.27
N PHE A 210 -5.31 2.91 -32.03
CA PHE A 210 -5.67 2.11 -33.18
C PHE A 210 -6.22 2.99 -34.31
N PRO A 211 -6.04 2.58 -35.58
CA PRO A 211 -6.51 3.35 -36.73
C PRO A 211 -8.03 3.38 -36.80
N PRO A 212 -8.60 4.38 -37.50
CA PRO A 212 -10.02 4.46 -37.71
C PRO A 212 -10.60 3.22 -38.40
N MET A 213 -11.66 2.70 -37.83
CA MET A 213 -12.50 1.66 -38.42
C MET A 213 -13.86 2.28 -38.72
N LEU A 214 -14.29 2.15 -39.96
CA LEU A 214 -15.58 2.64 -40.42
C LEU A 214 -16.59 1.50 -40.49
N SER A 215 -17.79 1.70 -39.96
CA SER A 215 -18.92 0.82 -40.14
C SER A 215 -20.13 1.64 -40.59
N ILE A 216 -20.79 1.17 -41.66
CA ILE A 216 -21.96 1.80 -42.25
C ILE A 216 -23.09 0.84 -42.04
N PRO A 217 -24.07 1.14 -41.17
CA PRO A 217 -25.21 0.21 -40.92
C PRO A 217 -26.06 -0.06 -42.12
N ASN A 218 -26.32 1.03 -42.94
CA ASN A 218 -27.15 0.96 -44.14
C ASN A 218 -26.32 1.32 -45.35
N GLN A 219 -25.86 0.34 -46.11
CA GLN A 219 -25.04 0.56 -47.33
C GLN A 219 -25.83 0.98 -48.56
N LEU A 220 -27.14 0.71 -48.58
CA LEU A 220 -28.02 1.04 -49.69
C LEU A 220 -29.26 1.75 -49.14
N GLU A 221 -29.31 3.04 -49.33
CA GLU A 221 -30.49 3.87 -49.08
C GLU A 221 -31.08 4.35 -50.39
N GLY A 222 -32.31 3.96 -50.68
CA GLY A 222 -33.07 4.42 -51.82
C GLY A 222 -33.84 5.71 -51.46
N ALA A 223 -33.73 6.74 -52.30
CA ALA A 223 -34.43 8.00 -52.10
C ALA A 223 -35.00 8.52 -53.42
N TYR A 224 -36.15 9.16 -53.38
CA TYR A 224 -36.68 9.92 -54.52
C TYR A 224 -36.37 11.40 -54.40
N VAL A 225 -36.44 12.13 -55.50
CA VAL A 225 -36.14 13.56 -55.55
C VAL A 225 -37.06 14.33 -54.59
N GLY A 226 -36.46 15.09 -53.66
CA GLY A 226 -37.15 15.89 -52.66
C GLY A 226 -37.38 15.18 -51.33
N GLN A 227 -36.90 13.93 -51.16
CA GLN A 227 -36.95 13.21 -49.90
C GLN A 227 -35.71 13.57 -49.05
N ASP A 228 -35.93 13.78 -47.75
CA ASP A 228 -34.85 13.90 -46.78
C ASP A 228 -34.31 12.50 -46.46
N VAL A 229 -32.99 12.37 -46.49
CA VAL A 229 -32.27 11.10 -46.19
C VAL A 229 -31.24 11.34 -45.14
N VAL A 230 -31.18 10.42 -44.16
CA VAL A 230 -30.14 10.41 -43.11
C VAL A 230 -29.14 9.30 -43.42
N LEU A 231 -27.90 9.64 -43.61
CA LEU A 231 -26.79 8.71 -43.79
C LEU A 231 -25.99 8.61 -42.52
N GLU A 232 -25.86 7.41 -41.98
CA GLU A 232 -25.11 7.16 -40.72
C GLU A 232 -23.79 6.48 -41.01
N CYS A 233 -22.76 6.95 -40.30
CA CYS A 233 -21.43 6.37 -40.35
C CYS A 233 -20.87 6.31 -38.92
N HIS A 234 -20.52 5.13 -38.48
CA HIS A 234 -19.87 4.91 -37.18
C HIS A 234 -18.37 4.76 -37.39
N THR A 235 -17.62 5.44 -36.56
CA THR A 235 -16.15 5.38 -36.56
C THR A 235 -15.62 5.05 -35.19
N GLU A 236 -14.76 4.07 -35.12
CA GLU A 236 -13.98 3.76 -33.94
C GLU A 236 -12.52 4.10 -34.21
N ALA A 237 -11.93 4.96 -33.39
CA ALA A 237 -10.53 5.33 -33.45
C ALA A 237 -10.02 5.82 -32.10
N TYR A 238 -8.75 5.63 -31.84
CA TYR A 238 -8.06 6.34 -30.78
C TYR A 238 -6.65 6.77 -31.21
N PRO A 239 -6.32 8.05 -31.15
CA PRO A 239 -7.18 9.21 -30.84
C PRO A 239 -8.39 9.32 -31.77
N ALA A 240 -9.42 10.08 -31.33
CA ALA A 240 -10.63 10.29 -32.13
C ALA A 240 -10.27 10.81 -33.53
N SER A 241 -10.89 10.23 -34.55
CA SER A 241 -10.71 10.63 -35.94
C SER A 241 -11.61 11.82 -36.27
N ILE A 242 -11.17 12.61 -37.28
CA ILE A 242 -12.01 13.61 -37.90
C ILE A 242 -12.72 12.91 -39.07
N ASN A 243 -14.05 12.86 -39.03
CA ASN A 243 -14.86 12.18 -40.04
C ASN A 243 -15.63 13.21 -40.88
N TYR A 244 -15.74 12.94 -42.16
CA TYR A 244 -16.50 13.81 -43.09
C TYR A 244 -17.07 12.97 -44.22
N TRP A 245 -18.13 13.50 -44.82
CA TRP A 245 -18.74 12.93 -46.00
C TRP A 245 -18.20 13.58 -47.27
N THR A 246 -17.97 12.78 -48.30
CA THR A 246 -17.60 13.28 -49.62
C THR A 246 -18.52 12.72 -50.67
N THR A 247 -18.65 13.48 -51.76
CA THR A 247 -19.25 12.96 -52.98
C THR A 247 -18.30 11.98 -53.66
N GLU A 248 -18.80 11.21 -54.66
CA GLU A 248 -17.98 10.33 -55.50
C GLU A 248 -16.85 11.10 -56.23
N ARG A 249 -17.08 12.40 -56.53
CA ARG A 249 -16.09 13.27 -57.15
C ARG A 249 -15.03 13.77 -56.16
N GLY A 250 -15.17 13.49 -54.86
CA GLY A 250 -14.25 13.90 -53.81
C GLY A 250 -14.58 15.23 -53.14
N ASP A 251 -15.69 15.88 -53.49
CA ASP A 251 -16.09 17.14 -52.86
C ASP A 251 -16.62 16.88 -51.45
N MET A 252 -16.13 17.66 -50.48
CA MET A 252 -16.55 17.56 -49.09
C MET A 252 -17.96 18.14 -48.92
N ILE A 253 -18.81 17.40 -48.18
CA ILE A 253 -20.16 17.85 -47.84
C ILE A 253 -20.08 18.62 -46.53
N ILE A 254 -20.19 19.94 -46.57
CA ILE A 254 -20.00 20.84 -45.43
C ILE A 254 -21.31 21.12 -44.68
N SER A 255 -22.48 20.88 -45.31
CA SER A 255 -23.78 21.24 -44.75
C SER A 255 -24.86 20.16 -45.01
N VAL A 256 -25.68 19.93 -44.00
CA VAL A 256 -26.71 18.89 -43.91
C VAL A 256 -28.00 19.27 -44.68
N LEU A 257 -28.05 20.40 -45.42
CA LEU A 257 -29.33 20.94 -45.93
C LEU A 257 -29.52 20.93 -47.44
N MET A 258 -28.65 20.31 -48.24
CA MET A 258 -28.82 20.23 -49.69
C MET A 258 -28.47 18.84 -50.21
N LEU A 259 -29.45 18.00 -50.42
CA LEU A 259 -29.28 16.71 -51.04
C LEU A 259 -30.09 16.57 -52.32
N ASN A 260 -29.45 16.81 -53.43
CA ASN A 260 -29.90 16.25 -54.70
C ASN A 260 -28.81 15.28 -55.18
N THR A 261 -29.19 13.97 -55.17
CA THR A 261 -28.46 12.82 -55.75
C THR A 261 -27.06 12.58 -55.25
N LEU A 262 -26.86 11.59 -54.36
CA LEU A 262 -25.51 11.28 -53.87
C LEU A 262 -25.26 9.84 -53.48
N THR A 263 -24.26 9.24 -54.12
CA THR A 263 -23.45 8.20 -53.51
C THR A 263 -22.46 8.89 -52.55
N ASN A 264 -22.67 8.81 -51.24
CA ASN A 264 -21.84 9.46 -50.25
C ASN A 264 -20.87 8.43 -49.65
N ILE A 265 -19.62 8.80 -49.57
CA ILE A 265 -18.55 7.97 -48.95
C ILE A 265 -18.11 8.67 -47.68
N CYS A 266 -18.27 7.95 -46.54
CA CYS A 266 -17.68 8.38 -45.28
C CYS A 266 -16.16 8.11 -45.30
N ARG A 267 -15.34 9.10 -45.07
CA ARG A 267 -13.87 9.02 -45.02
C ARG A 267 -13.32 9.49 -43.67
#